data_872fcc015fb1c8a5a4ed404fb8129ec5
#
_entry.id   872fcc015fb1c8a5a4ed404fb8129ec5
#
_cell.length_a   1.000
_cell.length_b   1.000
_cell.length_c   1.000
_cell.angle_alpha   90.00
_cell.angle_beta   90.00
_cell.angle_gamma   90.00
#
_symmetry.space_group_name_H-M   'P 1'
#
loop_
_entity.id
_entity.type
_entity.pdbx_description
1 polymer ?
#
loop_
_entity_poly.entity_id
_entity_poly.type
_entity_poly.pdbx_seq_one_letter_code
_entity_poly.pdbx_strand_id
1 'polypeptide(L)'
;MFNRKSPAIKLLFSFCKIAGLFAVSFLLAGLFVVSSLIRLGLALPAALMLSAGLKKLSSNRLQSNRREQYKALLSYLLAQASIGRSLEQSIGSAHQALAIDYPVFHPFSLMLQQAEHQILGNQPVAAVIDDLVQQLYCPEASIGLGILRRIPLSGSTLVTYLRRADQSLADLVEIKRDIAAQHARTASEAVILAVMPFILAFLLNRSGGYFEPASQHPGGTIVLGCSFLVAILALAIIPG
;
A
#
# COMPACT_ATOMS: atom_id res chain seq x y z
N MET A 1 -8.01 -13.50 19.82
CA MET A 1 -9.48 -13.55 19.63
C MET A 1 -10.06 -12.16 19.38
N PHE A 2 -9.46 -11.34 18.48
CA PHE A 2 -9.98 -9.99 18.20
C PHE A 2 -9.49 -9.49 16.84
N ASN A 3 -10.07 -9.97 15.76
CA ASN A 3 -10.20 -9.23 14.50
C ASN A 3 -11.17 -9.92 13.52
N ARG A 4 -12.32 -10.35 14.02
CA ARG A 4 -13.50 -10.59 13.19
C ARG A 4 -14.34 -9.30 13.17
N LYS A 5 -13.81 -8.22 12.59
CA LYS A 5 -14.72 -7.20 12.06
C LYS A 5 -15.62 -7.94 11.10
N SER A 6 -16.88 -8.10 11.50
CA SER A 6 -17.88 -8.84 10.74
C SER A 6 -17.80 -8.45 9.26
N PRO A 7 -17.89 -9.37 8.32
CA PRO A 7 -17.82 -9.08 6.89
C PRO A 7 -18.78 -7.96 6.50
N ALA A 8 -19.89 -7.81 7.23
CA ALA A 8 -20.84 -6.71 7.09
C ALA A 8 -20.25 -5.33 7.33
N ILE A 9 -19.38 -5.12 8.35
CA ILE A 9 -18.76 -3.81 8.62
C ILE A 9 -17.75 -3.45 7.54
N LYS A 10 -16.98 -4.41 7.04
CA LYS A 10 -16.06 -4.20 5.91
C LYS A 10 -16.82 -3.86 4.62
N LEU A 11 -17.94 -4.51 4.40
CA LEU A 11 -18.82 -4.28 3.26
C LEU A 11 -19.47 -2.89 3.35
N LEU A 12 -19.98 -2.51 4.53
CA LEU A 12 -20.57 -1.19 4.78
C LEU A 12 -19.56 -0.07 4.58
N PHE A 13 -18.33 -0.23 5.07
CA PHE A 13 -17.25 0.76 4.93
C PHE A 13 -16.76 0.88 3.48
N SER A 14 -16.71 -0.24 2.75
CA SER A 14 -16.41 -0.25 1.30
C SER A 14 -17.53 0.42 0.51
N PHE A 15 -18.78 0.16 0.85
CA PHE A 15 -19.96 0.79 0.21
C PHE A 15 -19.99 2.30 0.45
N CYS A 16 -19.72 2.75 1.68
CA CYS A 16 -19.65 4.17 2.02
C CYS A 16 -18.52 4.89 1.24
N LYS A 17 -17.36 4.25 1.06
CA LYS A 17 -16.28 4.78 0.22
C LYS A 17 -16.67 4.90 -1.24
N ILE A 18 -17.30 3.88 -1.80
CA ILE A 18 -17.76 3.89 -3.21
C ILE A 18 -18.86 4.93 -3.41
N ALA A 19 -19.80 5.04 -2.47
CA ALA A 19 -20.84 6.05 -2.51
C ALA A 19 -20.27 7.49 -2.44
N GLY A 20 -19.28 7.72 -1.57
CA GLY A 20 -18.58 9.00 -1.50
C GLY A 20 -17.84 9.35 -2.78
N LEU A 21 -17.11 8.39 -3.37
CA LEU A 21 -16.43 8.56 -4.65
C LEU A 21 -17.41 8.81 -5.81
N PHE A 22 -18.55 8.13 -5.79
CA PHE A 22 -19.62 8.35 -6.76
C PHE A 22 -20.21 9.76 -6.64
N ALA A 23 -20.46 10.24 -5.42
CA ALA A 23 -20.97 11.60 -5.19
C ALA A 23 -19.98 12.68 -5.67
N VAL A 24 -18.68 12.52 -5.38
CA VAL A 24 -17.64 13.43 -5.87
C VAL A 24 -17.56 13.39 -7.39
N SER A 25 -17.57 12.20 -7.99
CA SER A 25 -17.54 12.04 -9.44
C SER A 25 -18.76 12.64 -10.13
N PHE A 26 -19.93 12.52 -9.53
CA PHE A 26 -21.17 13.11 -10.01
C PHE A 26 -21.14 14.66 -9.95
N LEU A 27 -20.60 15.23 -8.88
CA LEU A 27 -20.40 16.68 -8.77
C LEU A 27 -19.41 17.20 -9.82
N LEU A 28 -18.29 16.50 -10.00
CA LEU A 28 -17.29 16.88 -11.02
C LEU A 28 -17.84 16.75 -12.45
N ALA A 29 -18.64 15.72 -12.72
CA ALA A 29 -19.31 15.57 -14.02
C ALA A 29 -20.31 16.72 -14.29
N GLY A 30 -20.87 17.31 -13.24
CA GLY A 30 -21.75 18.47 -13.32
C GLY A 30 -21.08 19.73 -13.85
N LEU A 31 -19.74 19.82 -13.79
CA LEU A 31 -18.98 20.93 -14.37
C LEU A 31 -18.87 20.85 -15.91
N PHE A 32 -18.94 19.64 -16.47
CA PHE A 32 -18.74 19.39 -17.89
C PHE A 32 -20.05 19.19 -18.67
N VAL A 33 -21.06 18.59 -18.04
CA VAL A 33 -22.30 18.18 -18.71
C VAL A 33 -23.52 18.68 -17.93
N VAL A 34 -24.42 19.37 -18.63
CA VAL A 34 -25.67 19.90 -18.06
C VAL A 34 -26.72 18.81 -17.87
N SER A 35 -26.76 17.82 -18.77
CA SER A 35 -27.75 16.74 -18.77
C SER A 35 -27.58 15.75 -17.62
N SER A 36 -28.57 15.61 -16.76
CA SER A 36 -28.56 14.77 -15.55
C SER A 36 -28.36 13.27 -15.85
N LEU A 37 -28.94 12.77 -16.94
CA LEU A 37 -28.82 11.35 -17.34
C LEU A 37 -27.39 10.99 -17.77
N ILE A 38 -26.72 11.88 -18.50
CA ILE A 38 -25.37 11.67 -18.99
C ILE A 38 -24.36 11.77 -17.83
N ARG A 39 -24.61 12.66 -16.86
CA ARG A 39 -23.83 12.73 -15.59
C ARG A 39 -23.83 11.39 -14.85
N LEU A 40 -25.00 10.75 -14.77
CA LEU A 40 -25.11 9.44 -14.10
C LEU A 40 -24.31 8.36 -14.83
N GLY A 41 -24.37 8.35 -16.18
CA GLY A 41 -23.61 7.40 -17.01
C GLY A 41 -22.09 7.58 -16.92
N LEU A 42 -21.59 8.82 -16.77
CA LEU A 42 -20.17 9.13 -16.65
C LEU A 42 -19.63 8.95 -15.22
N ALA A 43 -20.47 9.12 -14.21
CA ALA A 43 -20.07 8.99 -12.80
C ALA A 43 -19.70 7.54 -12.43
N LEU A 44 -20.34 6.52 -13.02
CA LEU A 44 -20.07 5.11 -12.76
C LEU A 44 -18.63 4.69 -13.15
N PRO A 45 -18.18 4.84 -14.40
CA PRO A 45 -16.83 4.47 -14.78
C PRO A 45 -15.78 5.31 -14.05
N ALA A 46 -16.03 6.59 -13.80
CA ALA A 46 -15.15 7.47 -13.06
C ALA A 46 -14.96 7.01 -11.61
N ALA A 47 -16.02 6.64 -10.90
CA ALA A 47 -15.94 6.10 -9.54
C ALA A 47 -15.18 4.77 -9.48
N LEU A 48 -15.34 3.90 -10.47
CA LEU A 48 -14.59 2.65 -10.58
C LEU A 48 -13.08 2.91 -10.78
N MET A 49 -12.70 3.82 -11.66
CA MET A 49 -11.30 4.19 -11.89
C MET A 49 -10.65 4.76 -10.63
N LEU A 50 -11.30 5.70 -9.94
CA LEU A 50 -10.81 6.26 -8.68
C LEU A 50 -10.69 5.20 -7.58
N SER A 51 -11.64 4.27 -7.49
CA SER A 51 -11.59 3.18 -6.51
C SER A 51 -10.42 2.23 -6.75
N ALA A 52 -10.05 1.97 -8.01
CA ALA A 52 -8.91 1.15 -8.37
C ALA A 52 -7.58 1.83 -7.98
N GLY A 53 -7.44 3.13 -8.21
CA GLY A 53 -6.29 3.93 -7.79
C GLY A 53 -6.08 3.91 -6.27
N LEU A 54 -7.16 4.11 -5.49
CA LEU A 54 -7.10 4.07 -4.02
C LEU A 54 -6.76 2.68 -3.46
N LYS A 55 -7.21 1.59 -4.09
CA LYS A 55 -6.82 0.23 -3.70
C LYS A 55 -5.34 -0.02 -3.88
N LYS A 56 -4.76 0.45 -4.98
CA LYS A 56 -3.32 0.35 -5.28
C LYS A 56 -2.49 1.07 -4.22
N LEU A 57 -2.87 2.30 -3.84
CA LEU A 57 -2.22 3.07 -2.77
C LEU A 57 -2.25 2.34 -1.41
N SER A 58 -3.40 1.78 -1.05
CA SER A 58 -3.56 1.04 0.21
C SER A 58 -2.69 -0.22 0.24
N SER A 59 -2.59 -0.94 -0.89
CA SER A 59 -1.75 -2.14 -1.02
C SER A 59 -0.26 -1.80 -0.87
N ASN A 60 0.20 -0.72 -1.50
CA ASN A 60 1.59 -0.27 -1.44
C ASN A 60 2.00 0.11 -0.01
N ARG A 61 1.14 0.82 0.73
CA ARG A 61 1.37 1.18 2.14
C ARG A 61 1.48 -0.06 3.03
N LEU A 62 0.60 -1.04 2.84
CA LEU A 62 0.63 -2.27 3.62
C LEU A 62 1.93 -3.05 3.38
N GLN A 63 2.39 -3.11 2.14
CA GLN A 63 3.64 -3.79 1.78
C GLN A 63 4.88 -3.06 2.32
N SER A 64 4.87 -1.72 2.35
CA SER A 64 5.92 -0.92 2.97
C SER A 64 6.04 -1.22 4.47
N ASN A 65 4.92 -1.20 5.21
CA ASN A 65 4.93 -1.52 6.65
C ASN A 65 5.45 -2.93 6.95
N ARG A 66 5.09 -3.91 6.12
CA ARG A 66 5.58 -5.29 6.29
C ARG A 66 7.08 -5.41 6.05
N ARG A 67 7.61 -4.65 5.10
CA ARG A 67 9.05 -4.57 4.85
C ARG A 67 9.81 -3.93 6.02
N GLU A 68 9.25 -2.89 6.63
CA GLU A 68 9.82 -2.28 7.84
C GLU A 68 9.86 -3.27 9.02
N GLN A 69 8.80 -4.05 9.20
CA GLN A 69 8.75 -5.12 10.20
C GLN A 69 9.81 -6.19 9.94
N TYR A 70 9.98 -6.61 8.70
CA TYR A 70 11.04 -7.55 8.31
C TYR A 70 12.43 -6.97 8.57
N LYS A 71 12.65 -5.70 8.24
CA LYS A 71 13.92 -5.00 8.49
C LYS A 71 14.23 -4.97 9.98
N ALA A 72 13.27 -4.63 10.84
CA ALA A 72 13.44 -4.61 12.29
C ALA A 72 13.83 -5.99 12.83
N LEU A 73 13.15 -7.05 12.37
CA LEU A 73 13.49 -8.42 12.74
C LEU A 73 14.92 -8.80 12.29
N LEU A 74 15.26 -8.50 11.03
CA LEU A 74 16.56 -8.85 10.46
C LEU A 74 17.72 -8.16 11.18
N SER A 75 17.59 -6.85 11.43
CA SER A 75 18.60 -6.08 12.19
C SER A 75 18.76 -6.59 13.62
N TYR A 76 17.65 -6.98 14.26
CA TYR A 76 17.69 -7.60 15.58
C TYR A 76 18.41 -8.96 15.55
N LEU A 77 18.09 -9.85 14.60
CA LEU A 77 18.75 -11.14 14.43
C LEU A 77 20.26 -10.97 14.17
N LEU A 78 20.64 -9.98 13.36
CA LEU A 78 22.05 -9.66 13.10
C LEU A 78 22.77 -9.22 14.37
N ALA A 79 22.16 -8.35 15.18
CA ALA A 79 22.73 -7.88 16.44
C ALA A 79 22.95 -9.06 17.41
N GLN A 80 21.98 -9.95 17.55
CA GLN A 80 22.08 -11.12 18.42
C GLN A 80 23.13 -12.13 17.92
N ALA A 81 23.16 -12.39 16.61
CA ALA A 81 24.17 -13.27 16.02
C ALA A 81 25.58 -12.71 16.17
N SER A 82 25.76 -11.39 16.13
CA SER A 82 27.04 -10.71 16.29
C SER A 82 27.64 -10.87 17.67
N ILE A 83 26.83 -11.08 18.72
CA ILE A 83 27.26 -11.39 20.08
C ILE A 83 27.33 -12.91 20.36
N GLY A 84 27.20 -13.72 19.28
CA GLY A 84 27.39 -15.18 19.36
C GLY A 84 26.14 -15.98 19.72
N ARG A 85 24.96 -15.37 19.79
CA ARG A 85 23.70 -16.11 20.02
C ARG A 85 23.32 -16.93 18.81
N SER A 86 22.71 -18.10 19.04
CA SER A 86 22.14 -18.91 17.96
C SER A 86 20.89 -18.25 17.38
N LEU A 87 20.53 -18.64 16.15
CA LEU A 87 19.32 -18.14 15.50
C LEU A 87 18.06 -18.48 16.31
N GLU A 88 18.03 -19.68 16.91
CA GLU A 88 16.95 -20.14 17.77
C GLU A 88 16.75 -19.23 18.98
N GLN A 89 17.82 -18.95 19.72
CA GLN A 89 17.80 -18.04 20.87
C GLN A 89 17.39 -16.62 20.46
N SER A 90 17.84 -16.18 19.29
CA SER A 90 17.54 -14.85 18.77
C SER A 90 16.06 -14.71 18.37
N ILE A 91 15.48 -15.72 17.73
CA ILE A 91 14.04 -15.71 17.41
C ILE A 91 13.21 -15.79 18.69
N GLY A 92 13.59 -16.64 19.65
CA GLY A 92 12.89 -16.80 20.93
C GLY A 92 12.85 -15.53 21.79
N SER A 93 13.83 -14.63 21.66
CA SER A 93 13.86 -13.36 22.40
C SER A 93 13.38 -12.15 21.60
N ALA A 94 13.04 -12.32 20.32
CA ALA A 94 12.68 -11.22 19.42
C ALA A 94 11.40 -10.48 19.86
N HIS A 95 10.40 -11.21 20.39
CA HIS A 95 9.15 -10.62 20.86
C HIS A 95 9.40 -9.58 21.96
N GLN A 96 10.18 -9.94 22.97
CA GLN A 96 10.45 -9.06 24.11
C GLN A 96 11.28 -7.84 23.71
N ALA A 97 12.27 -8.03 22.84
CA ALA A 97 13.14 -6.96 22.39
C ALA A 97 12.43 -5.93 21.49
N LEU A 98 11.56 -6.39 20.60
CA LEU A 98 10.83 -5.52 19.67
C LEU A 98 9.49 -5.01 20.23
N ALA A 99 9.13 -5.37 21.48
CA ALA A 99 7.92 -4.90 22.15
C ALA A 99 7.88 -3.38 22.36
N ILE A 100 9.03 -2.71 22.40
CA ILE A 100 9.15 -1.25 22.53
C ILE A 100 8.61 -0.55 21.28
N ASP A 101 8.95 -1.06 20.10
CA ASP A 101 8.56 -0.46 18.82
C ASP A 101 7.18 -0.93 18.35
N TYR A 102 6.76 -2.12 18.78
CA TYR A 102 5.50 -2.74 18.36
C TYR A 102 4.65 -3.13 19.58
N PRO A 103 3.54 -2.39 19.85
CA PRO A 103 2.64 -2.68 20.98
C PRO A 103 2.14 -4.14 20.98
N VAL A 104 1.80 -4.66 22.16
CA VAL A 104 1.40 -6.06 22.39
C VAL A 104 0.27 -6.54 21.47
N PHE A 105 -0.65 -5.66 21.09
CA PHE A 105 -1.77 -5.99 20.19
C PHE A 105 -1.44 -5.79 18.70
N HIS A 106 -0.22 -5.40 18.37
CA HIS A 106 0.18 -5.26 16.98
C HIS A 106 0.33 -6.64 16.32
N PRO A 107 -0.16 -6.88 15.09
CA PRO A 107 -0.08 -8.19 14.43
C PRO A 107 1.34 -8.76 14.36
N PHE A 108 2.34 -7.91 14.19
CA PHE A 108 3.75 -8.30 14.18
C PHE A 108 4.22 -8.79 15.55
N SER A 109 3.82 -8.12 16.63
CA SER A 109 4.14 -8.56 18.00
C SER A 109 3.52 -9.91 18.32
N LEU A 110 2.27 -10.14 17.93
CA LEU A 110 1.60 -11.44 18.10
C LEU A 110 2.28 -12.55 17.30
N MET A 111 2.77 -12.26 16.10
CA MET A 111 3.53 -13.19 15.29
C MET A 111 4.85 -13.58 15.97
N LEU A 112 5.59 -12.61 16.53
CA LEU A 112 6.84 -12.88 17.26
C LEU A 112 6.58 -13.66 18.56
N GLN A 113 5.49 -13.35 19.27
CA GLN A 113 5.06 -14.11 20.45
C GLN A 113 4.75 -15.57 20.11
N GLN A 114 4.09 -15.81 18.99
CA GLN A 114 3.84 -17.17 18.50
C GLN A 114 5.15 -17.90 18.18
N ALA A 115 6.11 -17.23 17.53
CA ALA A 115 7.42 -17.79 17.24
C ALA A 115 8.20 -18.14 18.53
N GLU A 116 8.15 -17.27 19.55
CA GLU A 116 8.71 -17.54 20.88
C GLU A 116 8.11 -18.82 21.50
N HIS A 117 6.76 -18.94 21.50
CA HIS A 117 6.09 -20.14 22.00
C HIS A 117 6.46 -21.41 21.25
N GLN A 118 6.64 -21.33 19.94
CA GLN A 118 7.06 -22.47 19.13
C GLN A 118 8.49 -22.91 19.46
N ILE A 119 9.40 -21.96 19.66
CA ILE A 119 10.78 -22.25 20.08
C ILE A 119 10.80 -22.89 21.50
N LEU A 120 10.06 -22.32 22.45
CA LEU A 120 9.92 -22.90 23.79
C LEU A 120 9.29 -24.29 23.79
N GLY A 121 8.42 -24.55 22.80
CA GLY A 121 7.84 -25.88 22.55
C GLY A 121 8.74 -26.86 21.80
N ASN A 122 10.03 -26.55 21.64
CA ASN A 122 11.02 -27.36 20.91
C ASN A 122 10.64 -27.67 19.47
N GLN A 123 9.91 -26.78 18.80
CA GLN A 123 9.66 -26.94 17.38
C GLN A 123 10.93 -26.67 16.56
N PRO A 124 11.14 -27.39 15.44
CA PRO A 124 12.29 -27.15 14.57
C PRO A 124 12.32 -25.69 14.08
N VAL A 125 13.46 -25.03 14.19
CA VAL A 125 13.65 -23.63 13.75
C VAL A 125 13.21 -23.42 12.31
N ALA A 126 13.39 -24.42 11.44
CA ALA A 126 12.94 -24.38 10.06
C ALA A 126 11.41 -24.19 9.94
N ALA A 127 10.62 -24.86 10.78
CA ALA A 127 9.17 -24.71 10.81
C ALA A 127 8.76 -23.32 11.31
N VAL A 128 9.43 -22.81 12.34
CA VAL A 128 9.19 -21.45 12.87
C VAL A 128 9.50 -20.38 11.81
N ILE A 129 10.59 -20.56 11.06
CA ILE A 129 10.92 -19.66 9.94
C ILE A 129 9.84 -19.70 8.85
N ASP A 130 9.31 -20.86 8.52
CA ASP A 130 8.25 -21.00 7.53
C ASP A 130 6.98 -20.26 7.94
N ASP A 131 6.59 -20.38 9.21
CA ASP A 131 5.46 -19.66 9.75
C ASP A 131 5.68 -18.13 9.74
N LEU A 132 6.89 -17.68 10.10
CA LEU A 132 7.26 -16.26 10.02
C LEU A 132 7.18 -15.73 8.60
N VAL A 133 7.67 -16.48 7.60
CA VAL A 133 7.60 -16.12 6.19
C VAL A 133 6.15 -15.97 5.72
N GLN A 134 5.30 -16.93 6.08
CA GLN A 134 3.88 -16.91 5.70
C GLN A 134 3.13 -15.73 6.33
N GLN A 135 3.40 -15.41 7.60
CA GLN A 135 2.70 -14.35 8.31
C GLN A 135 3.20 -12.95 7.92
N LEU A 136 4.50 -12.77 7.65
CA LEU A 136 5.07 -11.51 7.17
C LEU A 136 4.52 -11.12 5.79
N TYR A 137 4.23 -12.11 4.94
CA TYR A 137 3.69 -11.89 3.60
C TYR A 137 4.46 -10.82 2.79
N CYS A 138 5.78 -10.89 2.86
CA CYS A 138 6.72 -9.97 2.23
C CYS A 138 7.67 -10.77 1.33
N PRO A 139 7.78 -10.46 0.03
CA PRO A 139 8.63 -11.23 -0.89
C PRO A 139 10.09 -11.20 -0.48
N GLU A 140 10.59 -10.09 0.06
CA GLU A 140 11.96 -9.98 0.54
C GLU A 140 12.22 -10.88 1.76
N ALA A 141 11.24 -11.00 2.66
CA ALA A 141 11.31 -11.91 3.80
C ALA A 141 11.27 -13.38 3.36
N SER A 142 10.48 -13.73 2.36
CA SER A 142 10.40 -15.11 1.86
C SER A 142 11.74 -15.60 1.32
N ILE A 143 12.47 -14.74 0.61
CA ILE A 143 13.79 -15.05 0.09
C ILE A 143 14.81 -15.07 1.24
N GLY A 144 14.88 -14.01 2.03
CA GLY A 144 15.90 -13.87 3.07
C GLY A 144 15.77 -14.91 4.19
N LEU A 145 14.60 -15.07 4.77
CA LEU A 145 14.37 -16.07 5.81
C LEU A 145 14.41 -17.51 5.25
N GLY A 146 13.94 -17.70 3.99
CA GLY A 146 13.99 -19.01 3.34
C GLY A 146 15.42 -19.58 3.19
N ILE A 147 16.43 -18.72 3.01
CA ILE A 147 17.83 -19.13 2.94
C ILE A 147 18.33 -19.53 4.35
N LEU A 148 17.89 -18.88 5.43
CA LEU A 148 18.27 -19.22 6.81
C LEU A 148 17.96 -20.67 7.18
N ARG A 149 16.97 -21.30 6.55
CA ARG A 149 16.68 -22.73 6.75
C ARG A 149 17.81 -23.66 6.32
N ARG A 150 18.69 -23.20 5.45
CA ARG A 150 19.77 -24.01 4.82
C ARG A 150 21.15 -23.68 5.36
N ILE A 151 21.28 -22.67 6.19
CA ILE A 151 22.54 -22.19 6.76
C ILE A 151 22.69 -22.73 8.17
N PRO A 152 23.92 -22.99 8.66
CA PRO A 152 24.19 -23.29 10.06
C PRO A 152 23.57 -22.22 10.97
N LEU A 153 22.86 -22.65 12.02
CA LEU A 153 22.08 -21.78 12.90
C LEU A 153 22.94 -20.94 13.85
N SER A 154 24.27 -21.01 13.74
CA SER A 154 25.22 -20.27 14.56
C SER A 154 26.54 -20.05 13.81
N GLY A 155 27.39 -19.17 14.38
CA GLY A 155 28.75 -18.92 13.91
C GLY A 155 28.86 -17.80 12.83
N SER A 156 30.08 -17.66 12.31
CA SER A 156 30.45 -16.57 11.39
C SER A 156 29.67 -16.57 10.07
N THR A 157 29.26 -17.74 9.62
CA THR A 157 28.46 -17.88 8.39
C THR A 157 27.08 -17.22 8.54
N LEU A 158 26.42 -17.43 9.68
CA LEU A 158 25.13 -16.80 10.00
C LEU A 158 25.28 -15.27 10.05
N VAL A 159 26.28 -14.77 10.75
CA VAL A 159 26.54 -13.31 10.85
C VAL A 159 26.80 -12.70 9.48
N THR A 160 27.64 -13.34 8.68
CA THR A 160 27.97 -12.87 7.32
C THR A 160 26.74 -12.83 6.43
N TYR A 161 25.89 -13.85 6.51
CA TYR A 161 24.63 -13.88 5.76
C TYR A 161 23.67 -12.80 6.20
N LEU A 162 23.39 -12.69 7.50
CA LEU A 162 22.47 -11.68 8.05
C LEU A 162 22.93 -10.26 7.72
N ARG A 163 24.25 -9.99 7.78
CA ARG A 163 24.82 -8.71 7.39
C ARG A 163 24.57 -8.37 5.92
N ARG A 164 24.80 -9.33 5.02
CA ARG A 164 24.52 -9.14 3.59
C ARG A 164 23.03 -8.93 3.31
N ALA A 165 22.17 -9.69 3.99
CA ALA A 165 20.73 -9.55 3.85
C ALA A 165 20.24 -8.18 4.35
N ASP A 166 20.76 -7.71 5.50
CA ASP A 166 20.44 -6.39 6.06
C ASP A 166 20.91 -5.26 5.12
N GLN A 167 22.12 -5.34 4.59
CA GLN A 167 22.65 -4.39 3.60
C GLN A 167 21.81 -4.38 2.33
N SER A 168 21.52 -5.54 1.75
CA SER A 168 20.69 -5.61 0.53
C SER A 168 19.29 -5.06 0.73
N LEU A 169 18.73 -5.25 1.92
CA LEU A 169 17.42 -4.68 2.26
C LEU A 169 17.49 -3.16 2.45
N ALA A 170 18.57 -2.65 3.06
CA ALA A 170 18.81 -1.22 3.21
C ALA A 170 18.93 -0.53 1.83
N ASP A 171 19.73 -1.12 0.93
CA ASP A 171 19.91 -0.62 -0.43
C ASP A 171 18.57 -0.60 -1.21
N LEU A 172 17.77 -1.66 -1.08
CA LEU A 172 16.44 -1.72 -1.70
C LEU A 172 15.49 -0.63 -1.17
N VAL A 173 15.54 -0.37 0.14
CA VAL A 173 14.72 0.69 0.77
C VAL A 173 15.17 2.06 0.30
N GLU A 174 16.49 2.29 0.21
CA GLU A 174 17.08 3.55 -0.27
C GLU A 174 16.70 3.81 -1.73
N ILE A 175 16.92 2.84 -2.62
CA ILE A 175 16.52 2.94 -4.04
C ILE A 175 15.03 3.26 -4.17
N LYS A 176 14.17 2.60 -3.39
CA LYS A 176 12.73 2.88 -3.41
C LYS A 176 12.38 4.26 -2.90
N ARG A 177 13.11 4.77 -1.90
CA ARG A 177 12.95 6.15 -1.42
C ARG A 177 13.36 7.18 -2.47
N ASP A 178 14.47 6.95 -3.16
CA ASP A 178 14.95 7.82 -4.22
C ASP A 178 13.98 7.86 -5.41
N ILE A 179 13.49 6.70 -5.82
CA ILE A 179 12.45 6.60 -6.84
C ILE A 179 11.18 7.33 -6.39
N ALA A 180 10.74 7.14 -5.14
CA ALA A 180 9.56 7.81 -4.61
C ALA A 180 9.76 9.34 -4.53
N ALA A 181 10.95 9.81 -4.16
CA ALA A 181 11.27 11.24 -4.13
C ALA A 181 11.27 11.88 -5.53
N GLN A 182 11.85 11.20 -6.52
CA GLN A 182 11.80 11.63 -7.92
C GLN A 182 10.35 11.64 -8.46
N HIS A 183 9.59 10.59 -8.18
CA HIS A 183 8.18 10.53 -8.56
C HIS A 183 7.31 11.57 -7.86
N ALA A 184 7.59 11.90 -6.60
CA ALA A 184 6.83 12.93 -5.87
C ALA A 184 6.93 14.31 -6.53
N ARG A 185 8.09 14.64 -7.08
CA ARG A 185 8.31 15.89 -7.83
C ARG A 185 7.49 15.92 -9.11
N THR A 186 7.57 14.85 -9.91
CA THR A 186 6.81 14.72 -11.16
C THR A 186 5.31 14.57 -10.90
N ALA A 187 4.92 13.90 -9.80
CA ALA A 187 3.52 13.75 -9.42
C ALA A 187 2.85 15.08 -9.06
N SER A 188 3.57 16.02 -8.43
CA SER A 188 3.01 17.35 -8.13
C SER A 188 2.69 18.13 -9.41
N GLU A 189 3.58 18.08 -10.40
CA GLU A 189 3.35 18.70 -11.72
C GLU A 189 2.18 18.03 -12.44
N ALA A 190 2.12 16.71 -12.42
CA ALA A 190 1.03 15.94 -13.02
C ALA A 190 -0.33 16.22 -12.36
N VAL A 191 -0.37 16.40 -11.02
CA VAL A 191 -1.61 16.78 -10.31
C VAL A 191 -2.10 18.15 -10.75
N ILE A 192 -1.21 19.13 -10.88
CA ILE A 192 -1.56 20.46 -11.35
C ILE A 192 -2.19 20.37 -12.76
N LEU A 193 -1.52 19.65 -13.68
CA LEU A 193 -2.01 19.46 -15.04
C LEU A 193 -3.35 18.72 -15.09
N ALA A 194 -3.56 17.73 -14.22
CA ALA A 194 -4.79 16.96 -14.18
C ALA A 194 -5.97 17.74 -13.56
N VAL A 195 -5.70 18.67 -12.64
CA VAL A 195 -6.72 19.51 -11.99
C VAL A 195 -7.11 20.73 -12.86
N MET A 196 -6.18 21.21 -13.70
CA MET A 196 -6.42 22.40 -14.57
C MET A 196 -7.70 22.32 -15.41
N PRO A 197 -8.05 21.21 -16.10
CA PRO A 197 -9.29 21.13 -16.87
C PRO A 197 -10.53 21.36 -16.02
N PHE A 198 -10.52 20.90 -14.75
CA PHE A 198 -11.67 21.11 -13.85
C PHE A 198 -11.79 22.56 -13.41
N ILE A 199 -10.66 23.24 -13.13
CA ILE A 199 -10.64 24.67 -12.81
C ILE A 199 -11.14 25.49 -14.02
N LEU A 200 -10.63 25.19 -15.21
CA LEU A 200 -11.07 25.87 -16.45
C LEU A 200 -12.55 25.64 -16.72
N ALA A 201 -13.03 24.40 -16.59
CA ALA A 201 -14.45 24.08 -16.74
C ALA A 201 -15.33 24.85 -15.75
N PHE A 202 -14.88 24.96 -14.49
CA PHE A 202 -15.57 25.73 -13.45
C PHE A 202 -15.65 27.23 -13.80
N LEU A 203 -14.52 27.82 -14.17
CA LEU A 203 -14.44 29.24 -14.56
C LEU A 203 -15.31 29.55 -15.78
N LEU A 204 -15.24 28.72 -16.83
CA LEU A 204 -16.02 28.89 -18.06
C LEU A 204 -17.51 28.74 -17.78
N ASN A 205 -17.90 27.77 -16.96
CA ASN A 205 -19.30 27.58 -16.60
C ASN A 205 -19.88 28.77 -15.80
N ARG A 206 -19.04 29.41 -14.97
CA ARG A 206 -19.43 30.59 -14.19
C ARG A 206 -19.48 31.88 -15.03
N SER A 207 -18.70 31.95 -16.12
CA SER A 207 -18.60 33.14 -16.98
C SER A 207 -19.73 33.29 -18.01
N GLY A 208 -20.68 32.37 -18.10
CA GLY A 208 -21.81 32.50 -19.02
C GLY A 208 -22.28 31.20 -19.68
N GLY A 209 -22.07 30.04 -19.05
CA GLY A 209 -22.65 28.78 -19.55
C GLY A 209 -22.06 28.31 -20.87
N TYR A 210 -20.79 28.48 -21.12
CA TYR A 210 -20.11 28.13 -22.37
C TYR A 210 -20.34 26.68 -22.83
N PHE A 211 -20.61 25.76 -21.91
CA PHE A 211 -20.92 24.37 -22.24
C PHE A 211 -22.39 24.12 -22.59
N GLU A 212 -23.26 25.08 -22.32
CA GLU A 212 -24.70 24.93 -22.57
C GLU A 212 -25.03 24.77 -24.07
N PRO A 213 -24.50 25.60 -25.00
CA PRO A 213 -24.67 25.38 -26.43
C PRO A 213 -24.06 24.08 -26.96
N ALA A 214 -22.87 23.71 -26.42
CA ALA A 214 -22.20 22.48 -26.82
C ALA A 214 -22.96 21.23 -26.33
N SER A 215 -23.62 21.29 -25.17
CA SER A 215 -24.39 20.16 -24.61
C SER A 215 -25.73 19.92 -25.32
N GLN A 216 -26.20 20.87 -26.11
CA GLN A 216 -27.43 20.73 -26.93
C GLN A 216 -27.21 19.89 -28.18
N HIS A 217 -25.95 19.74 -28.63
CA HIS A 217 -25.61 18.90 -29.79
C HIS A 217 -25.03 17.55 -29.33
N PRO A 218 -25.47 16.43 -29.93
CA PRO A 218 -24.97 15.10 -29.53
C PRO A 218 -23.45 14.95 -29.67
N GLY A 219 -22.83 15.58 -30.69
CA GLY A 219 -21.39 15.60 -30.88
C GLY A 219 -20.65 16.34 -29.75
N GLY A 220 -21.14 17.48 -29.31
CA GLY A 220 -20.57 18.25 -28.21
C GLY A 220 -20.61 17.49 -26.88
N THR A 221 -21.70 16.80 -26.61
CA THR A 221 -21.87 15.98 -25.41
C THR A 221 -20.87 14.82 -25.34
N ILE A 222 -20.62 14.19 -26.49
CA ILE A 222 -19.62 13.10 -26.59
C ILE A 222 -18.23 13.65 -26.31
N VAL A 223 -17.84 14.78 -26.90
CA VAL A 223 -16.51 15.39 -26.66
C VAL A 223 -16.31 15.78 -25.20
N LEU A 224 -17.31 16.41 -24.58
CA LEU A 224 -17.26 16.78 -23.17
C LEU A 224 -17.17 15.55 -22.25
N GLY A 225 -17.91 14.48 -22.55
CA GLY A 225 -17.85 13.22 -21.83
C GLY A 225 -16.49 12.53 -21.94
N CYS A 226 -15.91 12.48 -23.14
CA CYS A 226 -14.57 11.93 -23.36
C CYS A 226 -13.50 12.75 -22.64
N SER A 227 -13.56 14.07 -22.68
CA SER A 227 -12.64 14.96 -21.98
C SER A 227 -12.68 14.75 -20.47
N PHE A 228 -13.87 14.58 -19.90
CA PHE A 228 -14.07 14.27 -18.49
C PHE A 228 -13.44 12.92 -18.12
N LEU A 229 -13.67 11.87 -18.91
CA LEU A 229 -13.10 10.54 -18.66
C LEU A 229 -11.57 10.54 -18.74
N VAL A 230 -10.99 11.26 -19.70
CA VAL A 230 -9.53 11.42 -19.82
C VAL A 230 -8.95 12.15 -18.61
N ALA A 231 -9.61 13.21 -18.13
CA ALA A 231 -9.17 13.93 -16.93
C ALA A 231 -9.23 13.06 -15.65
N ILE A 232 -10.29 12.26 -15.50
CA ILE A 232 -10.41 11.30 -14.39
C ILE A 232 -9.37 10.16 -14.50
N LEU A 233 -9.11 9.67 -15.71
CA LEU A 233 -8.07 8.67 -15.95
C LEU A 233 -6.69 9.20 -15.54
N ALA A 234 -6.37 10.44 -15.92
CA ALA A 234 -5.12 11.09 -15.51
C ALA A 234 -4.99 11.16 -13.99
N LEU A 235 -6.05 11.60 -13.28
CA LEU A 235 -6.09 11.62 -11.82
C LEU A 235 -5.95 10.23 -11.17
N ALA A 236 -6.48 9.18 -11.79
CA ALA A 236 -6.39 7.81 -11.27
C ALA A 236 -5.00 7.18 -11.44
N ILE A 237 -4.22 7.62 -12.44
CA ILE A 237 -2.87 7.10 -12.74
C ILE A 237 -1.80 7.76 -11.86
N ILE A 238 -1.96 9.05 -11.51
CA ILE A 238 -0.98 9.83 -10.72
C ILE A 238 -0.58 9.14 -9.40
N PRO A 239 -1.50 8.52 -8.62
CA PRO A 239 -1.15 7.85 -7.36
C PRO A 239 -0.40 6.53 -7.53
N GLY A 240 -0.03 6.11 -8.70
CA GLY A 240 0.66 4.83 -8.98
C GLY A 240 2.12 4.95 -9.17
#